data_3f1c559859cdaf2cc529216707d847c1
#
_entry.id   3f1c559859cdaf2cc529216707d847c1
#
_cell.length_a   1.000
_cell.length_b   1.000
_cell.length_c   1.000
_cell.angle_alpha   90.00
_cell.angle_beta   90.00
_cell.angle_gamma   90.00
#
_symmetry.space_group_name_H-M   'P 1'
#
loop_
_entity.id
_entity.type
_entity.pdbx_description
1 polymer ?
#
loop_
_entity_poly.entity_id
_entity_poly.type
_entity_poly.pdbx_seq_one_letter_code
_entity_poly.pdbx_strand_id
1 'polypeptide(L)'
;LTFGGSEITYQSWYGIDSGTLATNRTYNKAGEMYNSTGVLTGHYDNQVDNYKQDHFQFHWTQQYNSFWSSTIGLNYTYGRGYYEEYNDLWATQNIAFGDEVNFDYLQITPLVSGGITIDTTENISRKWLDNNFYVGTFSLNYDSNQTNAVFGGSYSIYNGDHFGNLIWAQYASNAAPNHRFYESNADKKDFNLYSKVTQRLGTAWTVYADVQYRTVAYNSRGTVKGPEPIAIDDTLSFFNPKAGITYRASEASRLYLSYAKAQREPNRSDYEN
;
A
#
# COMPACT_ATOMS: atom_id res chain seq x y z
N LEU A 1 -10.23 3.70 21.94
CA LEU A 1 -10.96 4.24 20.82
C LEU A 1 -11.19 3.13 19.79
N THR A 2 -12.42 3.03 19.31
CA THR A 2 -12.81 2.10 18.24
C THR A 2 -13.58 2.90 17.21
N PHE A 3 -13.22 2.76 15.96
CA PHE A 3 -13.92 3.38 14.84
C PHE A 3 -13.67 2.55 13.57
N GLY A 4 -14.56 2.69 12.60
CA GLY A 4 -14.44 2.01 11.33
C GLY A 4 -15.33 2.67 10.29
N GLY A 5 -15.10 2.32 9.05
CA GLY A 5 -15.86 2.82 7.93
C GLY A 5 -15.77 1.89 6.73
N SER A 6 -16.73 2.05 5.83
CA SER A 6 -16.75 1.41 4.52
C SER A 6 -16.96 2.48 3.47
N GLU A 7 -16.20 2.39 2.41
CA GLU A 7 -16.31 3.27 1.25
C GLU A 7 -16.47 2.42 -0.01
N ILE A 8 -17.38 2.82 -0.88
CA ILE A 8 -17.56 2.26 -2.21
C ILE A 8 -17.50 3.42 -3.18
N THR A 9 -16.48 3.44 -4.02
CA THR A 9 -16.29 4.48 -5.04
C THR A 9 -16.21 3.86 -6.43
N TYR A 10 -16.80 4.53 -7.42
CA TYR A 10 -16.57 4.17 -8.81
C TYR A 10 -15.12 4.47 -9.17
N GLN A 11 -14.44 3.57 -9.86
CA GLN A 11 -13.03 3.71 -10.21
C GLN A 11 -12.81 4.95 -11.10
N SER A 12 -11.72 5.69 -10.81
CA SER A 12 -11.39 6.91 -11.55
C SER A 12 -9.88 7.15 -11.70
N TRP A 13 -9.07 6.11 -11.52
CA TRP A 13 -7.61 6.21 -11.57
C TRP A 13 -7.01 6.08 -12.97
N TYR A 14 -7.83 5.83 -13.99
CA TYR A 14 -7.36 5.78 -15.36
C TYR A 14 -7.08 7.19 -15.90
N GLY A 15 -5.93 7.36 -16.53
CA GLY A 15 -5.60 8.62 -17.20
C GLY A 15 -6.45 8.83 -18.47
N ILE A 16 -6.53 10.07 -18.92
CA ILE A 16 -7.13 10.44 -20.22
C ILE A 16 -6.05 11.02 -21.14
N ASP A 17 -6.23 10.84 -22.44
CA ASP A 17 -5.33 11.41 -23.45
C ASP A 17 -5.54 12.94 -23.60
N SER A 18 -4.61 13.61 -24.29
CA SER A 18 -4.63 15.07 -24.44
C SER A 18 -5.84 15.59 -25.23
N GLY A 19 -6.37 14.82 -26.18
CA GLY A 19 -7.55 15.19 -26.96
C GLY A 19 -8.80 15.15 -26.08
N THR A 20 -8.98 14.09 -25.31
CA THR A 20 -10.05 13.97 -24.32
C THR A 20 -9.93 15.04 -23.24
N LEU A 21 -8.71 15.33 -22.76
CA LEU A 21 -8.50 16.39 -21.79
C LEU A 21 -8.95 17.77 -22.32
N ALA A 22 -8.76 18.04 -23.61
CA ALA A 22 -9.13 19.30 -24.22
C ALA A 22 -10.66 19.45 -24.42
N THR A 23 -11.37 18.34 -24.65
CA THR A 23 -12.79 18.33 -25.01
C THR A 23 -13.73 17.89 -23.89
N ASN A 24 -13.31 16.97 -23.03
CA ASN A 24 -14.08 16.43 -21.92
C ASN A 24 -13.17 16.08 -20.72
N ARG A 25 -12.86 17.06 -19.89
CA ARG A 25 -11.94 16.94 -18.76
C ARG A 25 -12.42 16.00 -17.65
N THR A 26 -13.71 15.71 -17.59
CA THR A 26 -14.33 14.87 -16.58
C THR A 26 -14.62 13.45 -17.10
N TYR A 27 -14.18 13.14 -18.32
CA TYR A 27 -14.36 11.82 -18.87
C TYR A 27 -13.64 10.77 -18.03
N ASN A 28 -14.37 9.71 -17.71
CA ASN A 28 -13.83 8.56 -16.99
C ASN A 28 -14.03 7.31 -17.85
N LYS A 29 -12.93 6.69 -18.27
CA LYS A 29 -12.94 5.49 -19.10
C LYS A 29 -13.08 4.19 -18.34
N ALA A 30 -13.19 4.25 -17.00
CA ALA A 30 -13.37 3.05 -16.19
C ALA A 30 -14.67 2.32 -16.60
N GLY A 31 -14.57 1.01 -16.77
CA GLY A 31 -15.70 0.16 -17.09
C GLY A 31 -16.23 0.29 -18.52
N GLU A 32 -15.51 0.93 -19.46
CA GLU A 32 -15.91 0.97 -20.88
C GLU A 32 -16.16 -0.42 -21.43
N MET A 33 -17.29 -0.59 -22.13
CA MET A 33 -17.68 -1.83 -22.79
C MET A 33 -17.77 -1.60 -24.29
N TYR A 34 -17.15 -2.48 -25.06
CA TYR A 34 -17.08 -2.37 -26.51
C TYR A 34 -17.77 -3.57 -27.20
N ASN A 35 -18.28 -3.35 -28.39
CA ASN A 35 -18.69 -4.47 -29.25
C ASN A 35 -17.48 -5.02 -30.02
N SER A 36 -17.69 -6.13 -30.75
CA SER A 36 -16.64 -6.79 -31.54
C SER A 36 -16.01 -5.94 -32.63
N THR A 37 -16.59 -4.78 -32.96
CA THR A 37 -16.08 -3.82 -33.97
C THR A 37 -15.41 -2.59 -33.31
N GLY A 38 -15.28 -2.55 -31.97
CA GLY A 38 -14.66 -1.46 -31.25
C GLY A 38 -15.53 -0.22 -31.05
N VAL A 39 -16.84 -0.37 -31.15
CA VAL A 39 -17.77 0.72 -30.83
C VAL A 39 -18.10 0.65 -29.34
N LEU A 40 -17.90 1.77 -28.61
CA LEU A 40 -18.30 1.91 -27.22
C LEU A 40 -19.83 1.75 -27.11
N THR A 41 -20.27 0.79 -26.31
CA THR A 41 -21.68 0.44 -26.11
C THR A 41 -22.24 0.89 -24.77
N GLY A 42 -21.35 1.16 -23.80
CA GLY A 42 -21.72 1.60 -22.45
C GLY A 42 -20.57 1.53 -21.48
N HIS A 43 -20.92 1.62 -20.19
CA HIS A 43 -19.97 1.45 -19.07
C HIS A 43 -20.56 0.45 -18.10
N TYR A 44 -19.69 -0.36 -17.51
CA TYR A 44 -20.06 -1.29 -16.44
C TYR A 44 -20.36 -0.52 -15.15
N ASP A 45 -21.58 -0.70 -14.62
CA ASP A 45 -22.06 0.11 -13.50
C ASP A 45 -21.31 -0.17 -12.18
N ASN A 46 -20.78 -1.37 -12.03
CA ASN A 46 -20.12 -1.79 -10.78
C ASN A 46 -18.59 -1.84 -10.90
N GLN A 47 -18.00 -0.98 -11.72
CA GLN A 47 -16.55 -0.78 -11.78
C GLN A 47 -16.07 -0.01 -10.53
N VAL A 48 -16.01 -0.69 -9.40
CA VAL A 48 -15.87 -0.06 -8.08
C VAL A 48 -14.60 -0.49 -7.34
N ASP A 49 -14.14 0.40 -6.47
CA ASP A 49 -13.28 0.11 -5.33
C ASP A 49 -14.16 0.09 -4.07
N ASN A 50 -14.19 -1.04 -3.39
CA ASN A 50 -14.97 -1.27 -2.19
C ASN A 50 -14.02 -1.67 -1.08
N TYR A 51 -13.82 -0.79 -0.11
CA TYR A 51 -12.90 -1.03 0.99
C TYR A 51 -13.52 -0.70 2.35
N LYS A 52 -13.20 -1.53 3.33
CA LYS A 52 -13.65 -1.36 4.72
C LYS A 52 -12.47 -1.50 5.66
N GLN A 53 -12.41 -0.62 6.66
CA GLN A 53 -11.46 -0.72 7.76
C GLN A 53 -12.15 -0.60 9.11
N ASP A 54 -11.69 -1.39 10.07
CA ASP A 54 -12.03 -1.26 11.48
C ASP A 54 -10.74 -1.03 12.28
N HIS A 55 -10.74 -0.03 13.15
CA HIS A 55 -9.58 0.39 13.94
C HIS A 55 -9.86 0.26 15.44
N PHE A 56 -8.92 -0.28 16.16
CA PHE A 56 -8.93 -0.40 17.62
C PHE A 56 -7.65 0.23 18.15
N GLN A 57 -7.80 1.29 18.96
CA GLN A 57 -6.65 2.08 19.42
C GLN A 57 -6.68 2.23 20.93
N PHE A 58 -5.52 2.06 21.54
CA PHE A 58 -5.23 2.39 22.93
C PHE A 58 -4.10 3.39 22.99
N HIS A 59 -4.31 4.48 23.70
CA HIS A 59 -3.30 5.51 23.96
C HIS A 59 -3.19 5.74 25.45
N TRP A 60 -1.95 5.72 25.95
CA TRP A 60 -1.66 6.04 27.31
C TRP A 60 -0.49 7.01 27.36
N THR A 61 -0.67 8.13 28.09
CA THR A 61 0.36 9.14 28.32
C THR A 61 0.48 9.36 29.81
N GLN A 62 1.70 9.34 30.31
CA GLN A 62 2.03 9.56 31.72
C GLN A 62 3.03 10.70 31.84
N GLN A 63 2.66 11.72 32.61
CA GLN A 63 3.59 12.74 33.08
C GLN A 63 4.13 12.32 34.44
N TYR A 64 5.45 12.17 34.56
CA TYR A 64 6.11 11.75 35.81
C TYR A 64 6.48 12.94 36.68
N ASN A 65 6.95 14.02 36.04
CA ASN A 65 7.27 15.31 36.63
C ASN A 65 7.31 16.39 35.55
N SER A 66 7.78 17.59 35.87
CA SER A 66 7.85 18.71 34.90
C SER A 66 8.80 18.46 33.71
N PHE A 67 9.63 17.43 33.74
CA PHE A 67 10.62 17.15 32.70
C PHE A 67 10.37 15.85 31.94
N TRP A 68 9.81 14.85 32.60
CA TRP A 68 9.68 13.49 32.06
C TRP A 68 8.24 13.11 31.76
N SER A 69 8.03 12.58 30.58
CA SER A 69 6.77 11.95 30.19
C SER A 69 7.02 10.72 29.34
N SER A 70 6.04 9.84 29.29
CA SER A 70 6.04 8.70 28.37
C SER A 70 4.68 8.57 27.66
N THR A 71 4.73 7.95 26.48
CA THR A 71 3.53 7.60 25.70
C THR A 71 3.65 6.17 25.22
N ILE A 72 2.55 5.43 25.32
CA ILE A 72 2.38 4.10 24.73
C ILE A 72 1.16 4.17 23.81
N GLY A 73 1.29 3.64 22.60
CA GLY A 73 0.21 3.48 21.65
C GLY A 73 0.12 2.04 21.19
N LEU A 74 -1.08 1.48 21.19
CA LEU A 74 -1.37 0.20 20.56
C LEU A 74 -2.45 0.43 19.52
N ASN A 75 -2.27 -0.15 18.35
CA ASN A 75 -3.26 -0.08 17.26
C ASN A 75 -3.41 -1.46 16.62
N TYR A 76 -4.66 -1.82 16.38
CA TYR A 76 -5.02 -2.92 15.50
C TYR A 76 -5.95 -2.39 14.42
N THR A 77 -5.64 -2.70 13.16
CA THR A 77 -6.49 -2.39 12.02
C THR A 77 -6.80 -3.67 11.27
N TYR A 78 -8.09 -3.92 11.04
CA TYR A 78 -8.57 -4.93 10.12
C TYR A 78 -9.09 -4.26 8.86
N GLY A 79 -8.42 -4.51 7.74
CA GLY A 79 -8.77 -3.96 6.44
C GLY A 79 -9.19 -5.07 5.49
N ARG A 80 -10.29 -4.88 4.75
CA ARG A 80 -10.76 -5.81 3.73
C ARG A 80 -11.54 -5.10 2.65
N GLY A 81 -11.34 -5.55 1.45
CA GLY A 81 -12.03 -4.98 0.30
C GLY A 81 -11.58 -5.56 -1.00
N TYR A 82 -12.19 -5.09 -2.04
CA TYR A 82 -11.88 -5.50 -3.41
C TYR A 82 -12.11 -4.34 -4.37
N TYR A 83 -11.46 -4.38 -5.47
CA TYR A 83 -11.92 -3.67 -6.64
C TYR A 83 -12.49 -4.67 -7.66
N GLU A 84 -13.62 -4.30 -8.26
CA GLU A 84 -14.33 -5.10 -9.24
C GLU A 84 -14.16 -4.48 -10.61
N GLU A 85 -13.83 -5.30 -11.59
CA GLU A 85 -13.52 -4.86 -12.94
C GLU A 85 -14.26 -5.74 -13.95
N TYR A 86 -14.87 -5.08 -14.94
CA TYR A 86 -15.28 -5.72 -16.18
C TYR A 86 -14.10 -5.69 -17.15
N ASN A 87 -13.66 -6.85 -17.57
CA ASN A 87 -12.57 -7.03 -18.52
C ASN A 87 -13.16 -7.27 -19.90
N ASP A 88 -13.23 -6.21 -20.69
CA ASP A 88 -13.72 -6.21 -22.06
C ASP A 88 -12.71 -6.86 -23.00
N LEU A 89 -13.15 -7.81 -23.82
CA LEU A 89 -12.26 -8.55 -24.72
C LEU A 89 -11.66 -7.65 -25.80
N TRP A 90 -12.47 -6.80 -26.43
CA TRP A 90 -11.98 -5.92 -27.49
C TRP A 90 -11.01 -4.86 -26.93
N ALA A 91 -11.37 -4.23 -25.82
CA ALA A 91 -10.52 -3.22 -25.18
C ALA A 91 -9.19 -3.80 -24.71
N THR A 92 -9.20 -4.98 -24.07
CA THR A 92 -7.99 -5.65 -23.58
C THR A 92 -7.04 -5.99 -24.72
N GLN A 93 -7.55 -6.48 -25.84
CA GLN A 93 -6.74 -6.86 -27.00
C GLN A 93 -6.25 -5.67 -27.85
N ASN A 94 -6.98 -4.56 -27.89
CA ASN A 94 -6.70 -3.46 -28.83
C ASN A 94 -6.26 -2.14 -28.16
N ILE A 95 -6.59 -1.94 -26.89
CA ILE A 95 -6.30 -0.69 -26.16
C ILE A 95 -5.37 -0.91 -24.96
N ALA A 96 -5.72 -1.86 -24.08
CA ALA A 96 -5.04 -2.04 -22.81
C ALA A 96 -3.86 -3.00 -22.89
N PHE A 97 -3.84 -3.94 -23.84
CA PHE A 97 -2.81 -4.98 -24.01
C PHE A 97 -2.57 -5.78 -22.73
N GLY A 98 -3.65 -6.11 -22.00
CA GLY A 98 -3.61 -6.88 -20.76
C GLY A 98 -3.86 -8.37 -20.99
N ASP A 99 -3.68 -9.16 -19.94
CA ASP A 99 -3.89 -10.61 -19.95
C ASP A 99 -5.17 -11.04 -19.22
N GLU A 100 -5.92 -10.11 -18.66
CA GLU A 100 -7.09 -10.34 -17.80
C GLU A 100 -8.23 -11.11 -18.47
N VAL A 101 -8.24 -11.19 -19.78
CA VAL A 101 -9.21 -11.95 -20.57
C VAL A 101 -8.73 -13.35 -20.96
N ASN A 102 -7.44 -13.66 -20.76
CA ASN A 102 -6.83 -14.93 -21.15
C ASN A 102 -7.15 -16.03 -20.14
N PHE A 103 -7.46 -17.24 -20.65
CA PHE A 103 -7.75 -18.38 -19.80
C PHE A 103 -6.56 -18.80 -18.93
N ASP A 104 -5.33 -18.65 -19.41
CA ASP A 104 -4.12 -18.90 -18.62
C ASP A 104 -4.02 -17.94 -17.44
N TYR A 105 -4.31 -16.65 -17.64
CA TYR A 105 -4.38 -15.67 -16.55
C TYR A 105 -5.46 -16.02 -15.54
N LEU A 106 -6.63 -16.44 -16.03
CA LEU A 106 -7.78 -16.82 -15.21
C LEU A 106 -7.65 -18.24 -14.63
N GLN A 107 -6.59 -18.97 -14.96
CA GLN A 107 -6.36 -20.35 -14.53
C GLN A 107 -7.55 -21.28 -14.83
N ILE A 108 -8.12 -21.16 -16.02
CA ILE A 108 -9.20 -22.01 -16.54
C ILE A 108 -8.77 -22.70 -17.84
N THR A 109 -9.37 -23.85 -18.12
CA THR A 109 -8.99 -24.67 -19.30
C THR A 109 -9.58 -24.12 -20.58
N PRO A 110 -8.84 -24.07 -21.71
CA PRO A 110 -9.40 -23.73 -23.01
C PRO A 110 -10.61 -24.60 -23.39
N LEU A 111 -11.62 -24.01 -24.02
CA LEU A 111 -12.76 -24.72 -24.57
C LEU A 111 -12.45 -25.14 -26.02
N VAL A 112 -12.74 -26.41 -26.35
CA VAL A 112 -12.64 -26.89 -27.72
C VAL A 112 -14.03 -27.27 -28.20
N SER A 113 -14.51 -26.60 -29.24
CA SER A 113 -15.82 -26.89 -29.84
C SER A 113 -15.76 -26.77 -31.37
N GLY A 114 -16.14 -27.83 -32.06
CA GLY A 114 -16.17 -27.83 -33.52
C GLY A 114 -14.79 -27.61 -34.20
N GLY A 115 -13.67 -27.94 -33.51
CA GLY A 115 -12.32 -27.69 -34.00
C GLY A 115 -11.81 -26.28 -33.75
N ILE A 116 -12.57 -25.45 -33.06
CA ILE A 116 -12.17 -24.09 -32.64
C ILE A 116 -11.77 -24.15 -31.17
N THR A 117 -10.62 -23.58 -30.84
CA THR A 117 -10.18 -23.37 -29.46
C THR A 117 -10.56 -21.96 -29.04
N ILE A 118 -11.23 -21.84 -27.89
CA ILE A 118 -11.55 -20.59 -27.21
C ILE A 118 -10.68 -20.54 -25.96
N ASP A 119 -9.79 -19.56 -25.85
CA ASP A 119 -8.81 -19.37 -24.80
C ASP A 119 -8.86 -17.97 -24.20
N THR A 120 -9.85 -17.19 -24.57
CA THR A 120 -10.13 -15.82 -24.05
C THR A 120 -11.61 -15.67 -23.73
N THR A 121 -11.94 -14.79 -22.79
CA THR A 121 -13.32 -14.48 -22.40
C THR A 121 -13.46 -13.09 -21.82
N GLU A 122 -14.55 -12.42 -22.15
CA GLU A 122 -15.02 -11.30 -21.32
C GLU A 122 -15.36 -11.81 -19.93
N ASN A 123 -15.02 -11.03 -18.91
CA ASN A 123 -15.26 -11.47 -17.55
C ASN A 123 -15.42 -10.31 -16.57
N ILE A 124 -15.97 -10.63 -15.41
CA ILE A 124 -15.98 -9.77 -14.23
C ILE A 124 -15.12 -10.44 -13.17
N SER A 125 -14.13 -9.71 -12.69
CA SER A 125 -13.23 -10.18 -11.65
C SER A 125 -13.23 -9.25 -10.43
N ARG A 126 -12.97 -9.83 -9.25
CA ARG A 126 -12.68 -9.08 -8.02
C ARG A 126 -11.27 -9.38 -7.58
N LYS A 127 -10.49 -8.33 -7.33
CA LYS A 127 -9.15 -8.43 -6.77
C LYS A 127 -9.20 -7.97 -5.32
N TRP A 128 -9.03 -8.91 -4.40
CA TRP A 128 -9.24 -8.76 -2.97
C TRP A 128 -7.97 -8.42 -2.22
N LEU A 129 -8.16 -7.65 -1.16
CA LEU A 129 -7.22 -7.42 -0.08
C LEU A 129 -7.92 -7.73 1.24
N ASP A 130 -7.35 -8.63 2.04
CA ASP A 130 -7.80 -8.94 3.39
C ASP A 130 -6.59 -8.90 4.32
N ASN A 131 -6.53 -7.95 5.25
CA ASN A 131 -5.32 -7.71 6.00
C ASN A 131 -5.55 -7.35 7.47
N ASN A 132 -4.59 -7.76 8.28
CA ASN A 132 -4.47 -7.43 9.69
C ASN A 132 -3.18 -6.63 9.92
N PHE A 133 -3.28 -5.51 10.59
CA PHE A 133 -2.14 -4.66 10.92
C PHE A 133 -2.11 -4.32 12.40
N TYR A 134 -1.06 -4.76 13.06
CA TYR A 134 -0.81 -4.53 14.49
C TYR A 134 0.35 -3.59 14.66
N VAL A 135 0.22 -2.60 15.54
CA VAL A 135 1.30 -1.65 15.85
C VAL A 135 1.35 -1.40 17.34
N GLY A 136 2.55 -1.54 17.90
CA GLY A 136 2.90 -1.05 19.22
C GLY A 136 3.94 0.06 19.11
N THR A 137 3.72 1.17 19.81
CA THR A 137 4.67 2.29 19.87
C THR A 137 4.94 2.67 21.31
N PHE A 138 6.13 3.16 21.59
CA PHE A 138 6.45 3.79 22.87
C PHE A 138 7.38 4.97 22.69
N SER A 139 7.31 5.94 23.57
CA SER A 139 8.30 7.00 23.70
C SER A 139 8.50 7.42 25.15
N LEU A 140 9.72 7.74 25.51
CA LEU A 140 10.12 8.40 26.74
C LEU A 140 10.69 9.77 26.36
N ASN A 141 10.11 10.81 26.91
CA ASN A 141 10.46 12.19 26.55
C ASN A 141 11.03 12.91 27.77
N TYR A 142 12.10 13.63 27.55
CA TYR A 142 12.68 14.58 28.50
C TYR A 142 12.67 15.97 27.88
N ASP A 143 12.11 16.92 28.58
CA ASP A 143 12.02 18.32 28.13
C ASP A 143 12.42 19.25 29.27
N SER A 144 13.42 20.07 29.02
CA SER A 144 13.88 21.13 29.91
C SER A 144 14.22 22.38 29.10
N ASN A 145 14.52 23.48 29.78
CA ASN A 145 14.90 24.73 29.11
C ASN A 145 16.12 24.58 28.17
N GLN A 146 17.00 23.64 28.43
CA GLN A 146 18.26 23.44 27.69
C GLN A 146 18.29 22.16 26.86
N THR A 147 17.60 21.12 27.30
CA THR A 147 17.68 19.79 26.71
C THR A 147 16.28 19.29 26.34
N ASN A 148 16.12 18.89 25.09
CA ASN A 148 14.98 18.11 24.64
C ASN A 148 15.50 16.76 24.15
N ALA A 149 15.02 15.68 24.73
CA ALA A 149 15.42 14.32 24.34
C ALA A 149 14.20 13.42 24.22
N VAL A 150 14.24 12.54 23.25
CA VAL A 150 13.27 11.46 23.07
C VAL A 150 14.00 10.15 22.80
N PHE A 151 13.58 9.12 23.49
CA PHE A 151 13.90 7.74 23.18
C PHE A 151 12.60 7.00 22.93
N GLY A 152 12.51 6.29 21.81
CA GLY A 152 11.27 5.61 21.47
C GLY A 152 11.47 4.54 20.42
N GLY A 153 10.39 3.83 20.16
CA GLY A 153 10.40 2.78 19.15
C GLY A 153 9.00 2.32 18.79
N SER A 154 8.97 1.46 17.79
CA SER A 154 7.76 0.80 17.33
C SER A 154 8.05 -0.63 16.90
N TYR A 155 7.02 -1.46 17.02
CA TYR A 155 7.00 -2.77 16.41
C TYR A 155 5.65 -2.94 15.71
N SER A 156 5.69 -3.34 14.44
CA SER A 156 4.47 -3.63 13.70
C SER A 156 4.53 -4.97 13.00
N ILE A 157 3.35 -5.57 12.83
CA ILE A 157 3.13 -6.80 12.09
C ILE A 157 1.99 -6.52 11.10
N TYR A 158 2.27 -6.70 9.85
CA TYR A 158 1.29 -6.74 8.77
C TYR A 158 1.17 -8.17 8.27
N ASN A 159 -0.07 -8.61 8.05
CA ASN A 159 -0.40 -9.91 7.55
C ASN A 159 -1.57 -9.73 6.58
N GLY A 160 -1.38 -10.06 5.32
CA GLY A 160 -2.36 -9.76 4.27
C GLY A 160 -2.46 -10.83 3.21
N ASP A 161 -3.69 -11.18 2.87
CA ASP A 161 -4.04 -12.03 1.76
C ASP A 161 -4.48 -11.20 0.57
N HIS A 162 -3.92 -11.50 -0.59
CA HIS A 162 -4.25 -10.89 -1.87
C HIS A 162 -4.71 -11.99 -2.81
N PHE A 163 -5.92 -11.87 -3.35
CA PHE A 163 -6.44 -12.91 -4.25
C PHE A 163 -7.44 -12.37 -5.25
N GLY A 164 -7.54 -13.05 -6.39
CA GLY A 164 -8.50 -12.73 -7.45
C GLY A 164 -9.60 -13.78 -7.56
N ASN A 165 -10.85 -13.34 -7.64
CA ASN A 165 -12.01 -14.18 -7.91
C ASN A 165 -12.64 -13.82 -9.25
N LEU A 166 -12.91 -14.85 -10.05
CA LEU A 166 -13.74 -14.74 -11.24
C LEU A 166 -15.21 -14.77 -10.82
N ILE A 167 -15.92 -13.66 -11.02
CA ILE A 167 -17.32 -13.50 -10.62
C ILE A 167 -18.26 -13.94 -11.74
N TRP A 168 -17.91 -13.58 -12.97
CA TRP A 168 -18.63 -13.93 -14.17
C TRP A 168 -17.66 -14.06 -15.34
N ALA A 169 -17.96 -14.95 -16.27
CA ALA A 169 -17.27 -15.05 -17.55
C ALA A 169 -18.25 -15.45 -18.64
N GLN A 170 -18.08 -14.88 -19.84
CA GLN A 170 -18.88 -15.27 -21.03
C GLN A 170 -18.66 -16.75 -21.34
N TYR A 171 -17.42 -17.21 -21.23
CA TYR A 171 -17.02 -18.61 -21.37
C TYR A 171 -16.31 -19.07 -20.10
N ALA A 172 -17.05 -19.68 -19.19
CA ALA A 172 -16.54 -20.06 -17.88
C ALA A 172 -15.75 -21.37 -17.86
N SER A 173 -15.87 -22.20 -18.93
CA SER A 173 -15.18 -23.49 -19.03
C SER A 173 -15.37 -24.37 -17.79
N ASN A 174 -14.27 -24.70 -17.10
CA ASN A 174 -14.24 -25.50 -15.89
C ASN A 174 -14.25 -24.65 -14.59
N ALA A 175 -14.42 -23.32 -14.68
CA ALA A 175 -14.43 -22.46 -13.50
C ALA A 175 -15.66 -22.73 -12.63
N ALA A 176 -15.43 -22.98 -11.35
CA ALA A 176 -16.48 -22.98 -10.34
C ALA A 176 -16.94 -21.55 -10.03
N PRO A 177 -18.12 -21.32 -9.43
CA PRO A 177 -18.51 -20.01 -8.94
C PRO A 177 -17.46 -19.42 -7.99
N ASN A 178 -17.10 -18.15 -8.19
CA ASN A 178 -16.03 -17.46 -7.46
C ASN A 178 -14.66 -18.17 -7.60
N HIS A 179 -14.38 -18.71 -8.77
CA HIS A 179 -13.11 -19.36 -9.06
C HIS A 179 -11.94 -18.43 -8.71
N ARG A 180 -11.00 -18.92 -7.90
CA ARG A 180 -9.81 -18.17 -7.49
C ARG A 180 -8.70 -18.39 -8.52
N PHE A 181 -8.28 -17.31 -9.19
CA PHE A 181 -7.29 -17.41 -10.27
C PHE A 181 -5.88 -16.95 -9.85
N TYR A 182 -5.72 -16.30 -8.71
CA TYR A 182 -4.45 -16.10 -8.02
C TYR A 182 -4.66 -15.96 -6.53
N GLU A 183 -3.63 -16.26 -5.77
CA GLU A 183 -3.60 -16.08 -4.32
C GLU A 183 -2.18 -15.91 -3.83
N SER A 184 -1.92 -14.89 -3.04
CA SER A 184 -0.67 -14.68 -2.34
C SER A 184 -0.91 -14.16 -0.93
N ASN A 185 -0.01 -14.54 -0.02
CA ASN A 185 0.07 -14.00 1.33
C ASN A 185 1.29 -13.12 1.45
N ALA A 186 1.19 -12.07 2.25
CA ALA A 186 2.31 -11.18 2.60
C ALA A 186 2.37 -10.97 4.10
N ASP A 187 3.53 -11.29 4.69
CA ASP A 187 3.88 -11.03 6.08
C ASP A 187 4.99 -9.99 6.14
N LYS A 188 4.78 -8.91 6.90
CA LYS A 188 5.82 -7.91 7.14
C LYS A 188 5.93 -7.61 8.63
N LYS A 189 7.15 -7.69 9.15
CA LYS A 189 7.48 -7.30 10.53
C LYS A 189 8.47 -6.15 10.47
N ASP A 190 8.17 -5.09 11.21
CA ASP A 190 8.97 -3.88 11.22
C ASP A 190 9.29 -3.51 12.68
N PHE A 191 10.56 -3.52 13.02
CA PHE A 191 11.07 -3.05 14.29
C PHE A 191 11.84 -1.76 14.08
N ASN A 192 11.54 -0.74 14.88
CA ASN A 192 12.20 0.56 14.82
C ASN A 192 12.52 1.05 16.23
N LEU A 193 13.75 1.47 16.43
CA LEU A 193 14.22 2.09 17.67
C LEU A 193 14.93 3.40 17.31
N TYR A 194 14.61 4.47 18.03
CA TYR A 194 15.23 5.76 17.78
C TYR A 194 15.53 6.53 19.06
N SER A 195 16.54 7.39 18.97
CA SER A 195 16.86 8.35 20.02
C SER A 195 17.25 9.67 19.38
N LYS A 196 16.69 10.76 19.88
CA LYS A 196 17.03 12.11 19.46
C LYS A 196 17.30 12.96 20.68
N VAL A 197 18.38 13.73 20.64
CA VAL A 197 18.73 14.73 21.67
C VAL A 197 19.00 16.04 20.98
N THR A 198 18.40 17.09 21.49
CA THR A 198 18.70 18.50 21.14
C THR A 198 19.18 19.21 22.39
N GLN A 199 20.37 19.79 22.34
CA GLN A 199 20.99 20.49 23.45
C GLN A 199 21.30 21.94 23.08
N ARG A 200 20.84 22.88 23.92
CA ARG A 200 21.27 24.28 23.86
C ARG A 200 22.55 24.45 24.68
N LEU A 201 23.56 25.03 24.08
CA LEU A 201 24.84 25.35 24.70
C LEU A 201 25.00 26.84 24.79
N GLY A 202 24.66 27.37 25.95
CA GLY A 202 24.58 28.82 26.18
C GLY A 202 23.44 29.46 25.37
N THR A 203 23.66 30.70 24.91
CA THR A 203 22.64 31.49 24.18
C THR A 203 22.79 31.41 22.68
N ALA A 204 23.94 30.97 22.16
CA ALA A 204 24.27 31.05 20.75
C ALA A 204 24.26 29.70 20.02
N TRP A 205 24.51 28.60 20.69
CA TRP A 205 24.67 27.31 20.06
C TRP A 205 23.54 26.33 20.39
N THR A 206 23.15 25.58 19.40
CA THR A 206 22.28 24.40 19.57
C THR A 206 22.84 23.25 18.77
N VAL A 207 22.98 22.10 19.39
CA VAL A 207 23.41 20.84 18.75
C VAL A 207 22.30 19.81 18.83
N TYR A 208 22.21 18.96 17.83
CA TYR A 208 21.35 17.78 17.91
C TYR A 208 22.04 16.54 17.35
N ALA A 209 21.65 15.41 17.89
CA ALA A 209 21.96 14.09 17.36
C ALA A 209 20.66 13.28 17.33
N ASP A 210 20.48 12.51 16.27
CA ASP A 210 19.33 11.64 16.03
C ASP A 210 19.85 10.34 15.42
N VAL A 211 19.52 9.23 16.03
CA VAL A 211 19.88 7.90 15.54
C VAL A 211 18.65 7.03 15.45
N GLN A 212 18.54 6.30 14.38
CA GLN A 212 17.50 5.31 14.16
C GLN A 212 18.12 3.99 13.74
N TYR A 213 17.67 2.92 14.38
CA TYR A 213 17.90 1.54 13.94
C TYR A 213 16.55 0.93 13.57
N ARG A 214 16.44 0.37 12.37
CA ARG A 214 15.22 -0.27 11.87
C ARG A 214 15.55 -1.61 11.24
N THR A 215 14.73 -2.61 11.52
CA THR A 215 14.80 -3.92 10.86
C THR A 215 13.44 -4.24 10.27
N VAL A 216 13.42 -4.64 9.00
CA VAL A 216 12.23 -5.05 8.27
C VAL A 216 12.43 -6.47 7.78
N ALA A 217 11.56 -7.38 8.20
CA ALA A 217 11.45 -8.71 7.62
C ALA A 217 10.19 -8.76 6.75
N TYR A 218 10.34 -9.14 5.49
CA TYR A 218 9.27 -9.23 4.52
C TYR A 218 9.27 -10.60 3.86
N ASN A 219 8.14 -11.29 3.96
CA ASN A 219 7.89 -12.57 3.31
C ASN A 219 6.61 -12.46 2.48
N SER A 220 6.64 -12.91 1.23
CA SER A 220 5.45 -13.01 0.39
C SER A 220 5.56 -14.25 -0.47
N ARG A 221 4.48 -15.03 -0.53
CA ARG A 221 4.43 -16.29 -1.28
C ARG A 221 3.07 -16.49 -1.92
N GLY A 222 3.08 -17.18 -3.06
CA GLY A 222 1.86 -17.53 -3.81
C GLY A 222 1.96 -17.14 -5.28
N THR A 223 0.86 -16.64 -5.82
CA THR A 223 0.79 -16.15 -7.20
C THR A 223 0.23 -14.73 -7.24
N VAL A 224 0.61 -13.98 -8.28
CA VAL A 224 0.11 -12.63 -8.59
C VAL A 224 -0.22 -12.60 -10.08
N LYS A 225 -1.16 -11.74 -10.48
CA LYS A 225 -1.51 -11.59 -11.91
C LYS A 225 -1.75 -12.95 -12.60
N GLY A 226 -2.64 -13.76 -12.05
CA GLY A 226 -2.88 -15.13 -12.53
C GLY A 226 -1.78 -16.11 -12.04
N PRO A 227 -1.09 -16.84 -12.93
CA PRO A 227 -0.14 -17.89 -12.54
C PRO A 227 1.24 -17.37 -12.12
N GLU A 228 1.52 -16.09 -12.22
CA GLU A 228 2.86 -15.53 -11.98
C GLU A 228 3.28 -15.75 -10.52
N PRO A 229 4.36 -16.52 -10.25
CA PRO A 229 4.74 -16.81 -8.87
C PRO A 229 5.40 -15.62 -8.20
N ILE A 230 5.11 -15.45 -6.91
CA ILE A 230 5.84 -14.53 -6.03
C ILE A 230 6.46 -15.32 -4.88
N ALA A 231 7.76 -15.10 -4.63
CA ALA A 231 8.49 -15.70 -3.52
C ALA A 231 9.52 -14.70 -3.00
N ILE A 232 9.16 -13.96 -1.98
CA ILE A 232 10.03 -12.98 -1.31
C ILE A 232 10.30 -13.49 0.10
N ASP A 233 11.55 -13.47 0.52
CA ASP A 233 11.96 -13.77 1.90
C ASP A 233 13.21 -12.92 2.20
N ASP A 234 12.99 -11.71 2.69
CA ASP A 234 14.06 -10.74 2.88
C ASP A 234 14.02 -10.14 4.29
N THR A 235 15.21 -9.87 4.83
CA THR A 235 15.39 -9.20 6.11
C THR A 235 16.45 -8.13 5.98
N LEU A 236 16.03 -6.89 6.10
CA LEU A 236 16.84 -5.70 5.92
C LEU A 236 17.01 -4.96 7.24
N SER A 237 18.23 -4.43 7.46
CA SER A 237 18.55 -3.62 8.63
C SER A 237 19.14 -2.28 8.21
N PHE A 238 18.69 -1.22 8.85
CA PHE A 238 19.05 0.14 8.51
C PHE A 238 19.55 0.88 9.74
N PHE A 239 20.64 1.64 9.56
CA PHE A 239 21.11 2.59 10.54
C PHE A 239 21.15 3.98 9.93
N ASN A 240 20.33 4.89 10.45
CA ASN A 240 20.08 6.22 9.91
C ASN A 240 20.47 7.31 10.92
N PRO A 241 21.77 7.65 11.03
CA PRO A 241 22.24 8.72 11.90
C PRO A 241 22.02 10.10 11.26
N LYS A 242 21.66 11.07 12.10
CA LYS A 242 21.62 12.49 11.76
C LYS A 242 22.25 13.30 12.87
N ALA A 243 22.97 14.36 12.53
CA ALA A 243 23.49 15.30 13.50
C ALA A 243 23.52 16.70 12.89
N GLY A 244 23.49 17.71 13.73
CA GLY A 244 23.60 19.08 13.25
C GLY A 244 23.92 20.06 14.38
N ILE A 245 24.40 21.21 13.95
CA ILE A 245 24.77 22.34 14.79
C ILE A 245 24.18 23.62 14.23
N THR A 246 23.62 24.41 15.09
CA THR A 246 23.08 25.76 14.76
C THR A 246 23.83 26.79 15.59
N TYR A 247 24.28 27.84 14.94
CA TYR A 247 24.89 29.01 15.56
C TYR A 247 24.00 30.24 15.33
N ARG A 248 23.57 30.86 16.42
CA ARG A 248 22.83 32.12 16.40
C ARG A 248 23.81 33.28 16.46
N ALA A 249 24.13 33.87 15.31
CA ALA A 249 25.09 34.96 15.20
C ALA A 249 24.50 36.26 15.70
N SER A 250 23.16 36.47 15.54
CA SER A 250 22.43 37.64 16.05
C SER A 250 20.94 37.28 16.22
N GLU A 251 20.10 38.24 16.60
CA GLU A 251 18.64 38.04 16.63
C GLU A 251 18.07 37.78 15.22
N ALA A 252 18.67 38.37 14.20
CA ALA A 252 18.24 38.25 12.80
C ALA A 252 18.95 37.17 11.98
N SER A 253 20.06 36.58 12.51
CA SER A 253 20.90 35.68 11.71
C SER A 253 21.23 34.39 12.41
N ARG A 254 20.99 33.26 11.71
CA ARG A 254 21.34 31.91 12.13
C ARG A 254 22.08 31.17 11.04
N LEU A 255 23.10 30.44 11.40
CA LEU A 255 23.84 29.52 10.54
C LEU A 255 23.60 28.10 11.03
N TYR A 256 23.44 27.14 10.11
CA TYR A 256 23.32 25.74 10.49
C TYR A 256 24.13 24.86 9.56
N LEU A 257 24.62 23.74 10.12
CA LEU A 257 25.26 22.65 9.40
C LEU A 257 24.64 21.35 9.87
N SER A 258 24.31 20.47 8.95
CA SER A 258 23.74 19.17 9.30
C SER A 258 24.24 18.06 8.36
N TYR A 259 24.30 16.86 8.90
CA TYR A 259 24.55 15.62 8.19
C TYR A 259 23.42 14.63 8.46
N ALA A 260 22.99 13.91 7.44
CA ALA A 260 22.01 12.84 7.55
C ALA A 260 22.33 11.70 6.58
N LYS A 261 22.19 10.47 7.06
CA LYS A 261 22.12 9.26 6.23
C LYS A 261 20.72 8.70 6.34
N ALA A 262 20.09 8.40 5.20
CA ALA A 262 18.75 7.81 5.14
C ALA A 262 18.76 6.57 4.22
N GLN A 263 18.16 5.50 4.71
CA GLN A 263 17.98 4.24 3.97
C GLN A 263 16.55 3.77 4.17
N ARG A 264 15.99 3.10 3.17
CA ARG A 264 14.65 2.51 3.19
C ARG A 264 14.65 1.13 2.53
N GLU A 265 13.64 0.33 2.84
CA GLU A 265 13.38 -0.94 2.13
C GLU A 265 12.88 -0.68 0.70
N PRO A 266 13.07 -1.66 -0.21
CA PRO A 266 12.44 -1.70 -1.52
C PRO A 266 10.91 -1.76 -1.39
N ASN A 267 10.21 -1.27 -2.41
CA ASN A 267 8.78 -1.51 -2.56
C ASN A 267 8.54 -2.92 -3.13
N ARG A 268 7.31 -3.43 -3.04
CA ARG A 268 6.94 -4.72 -3.62
C ARG A 268 7.26 -4.79 -5.12
N SER A 269 6.98 -3.73 -5.86
CA SER A 269 7.29 -3.64 -7.30
C SER A 269 8.79 -3.71 -7.62
N ASP A 270 9.66 -3.38 -6.66
CA ASP A 270 11.12 -3.52 -6.85
C ASP A 270 11.56 -4.99 -6.79
N TYR A 271 10.72 -5.89 -6.25
CA TYR A 271 10.95 -7.35 -6.22
C TYR A 271 10.29 -8.09 -7.39
N GLU A 272 9.35 -7.45 -8.10
CA GLU A 272 8.62 -8.03 -9.23
C GLU A 272 9.29 -7.77 -10.60
N ASN A 273 10.42 -7.04 -10.62
CA ASN A 273 11.18 -6.67 -11.84
C ASN A 273 12.46 -7.49 -12.01
#